data_0e393e78ccefd1d13ec37628b71f3ffa
#
_entry.id   0e393e78ccefd1d13ec37628b71f3ffa
#
_cell.length_a   1.000
_cell.length_b   1.000
_cell.length_c   1.000
_cell.angle_alpha   90.00
_cell.angle_beta   90.00
_cell.angle_gamma   90.00
#
_symmetry.space_group_name_H-M   'P 1'
#
loop_
_entity.id
_entity.type
_entity.pdbx_description
1 polymer ?
#
loop_
_entity_poly.entity_id
_entity_poly.type
_entity_poly.pdbx_seq_one_letter_code
_entity_poly.pdbx_strand_id
1 'polypeptide(L)'
;VGSPSVDISIYEKLKVTNPNKHFHSFLSSTRDNKFIPAEFIERMSAGKDARWIRKYIDCYLDIVEGAVYPDFSKHVIEPFEIPKDWKRIGGFDPGFNDPTAALFGAIDPKDGCIYVYQEYYEPEQPITYHAHNLKKLVAGLDFYMPIQGDPSIAKRNDRDGQSYKAYFYRQSGIMLEEANNDILFGIEKVRDYMYAGKLKFFSNLHWTKWEMLRYKYNKAGLRDSNKPIDKDNHLMDCLRYMIAPLPQDPNDMNSIYLSSRSYAPLFTPKITNVSNVWAGDTVHGAIKPQYDEKKVIYGGGVYGKRF
;
A
#
# COMPACT_ATOMS: atom_id res chain seq x y z
N VAL A 1 8.86 -28.60 -13.13
CA VAL A 1 7.52 -28.19 -13.60
C VAL A 1 6.60 -28.32 -12.40
N GLY A 2 6.44 -27.24 -11.67
CA GLY A 2 5.56 -27.20 -10.50
C GLY A 2 4.12 -26.88 -10.89
N SER A 3 3.16 -27.33 -10.10
CA SER A 3 1.79 -26.83 -10.17
C SER A 3 1.78 -25.32 -9.93
N PRO A 4 1.01 -24.52 -10.69
CA PRO A 4 0.93 -23.05 -10.49
C PRO A 4 0.58 -22.61 -9.06
N SER A 5 0.05 -23.54 -8.23
CA SER A 5 -0.34 -23.25 -6.85
C SER A 5 0.81 -23.21 -5.84
N VAL A 6 2.00 -23.69 -6.20
CA VAL A 6 3.04 -23.90 -5.18
C VAL A 6 3.94 -22.68 -4.98
N ASP A 7 4.12 -21.82 -5.99
CA ASP A 7 5.21 -20.88 -5.93
C ASP A 7 5.00 -19.46 -6.48
N ILE A 8 3.76 -19.01 -6.65
CA ILE A 8 3.52 -17.59 -6.98
C ILE A 8 4.23 -16.70 -5.95
N SER A 9 4.18 -17.08 -4.68
CA SER A 9 4.79 -16.32 -3.60
C SER A 9 6.31 -16.30 -3.66
N ILE A 10 6.93 -17.40 -4.04
CA ILE A 10 8.37 -17.49 -4.25
C ILE A 10 8.74 -16.69 -5.50
N TYR A 11 7.99 -16.86 -6.57
CA TYR A 11 8.20 -16.15 -7.83
C TYR A 11 8.12 -14.63 -7.65
N GLU A 12 7.04 -14.11 -7.07
CA GLU A 12 6.88 -12.67 -6.85
C GLU A 12 7.90 -12.11 -5.85
N LYS A 13 8.21 -12.86 -4.80
CA LYS A 13 9.24 -12.49 -3.83
C LYS A 13 10.63 -12.43 -4.50
N LEU A 14 11.00 -13.40 -5.30
CA LEU A 14 12.28 -13.40 -6.02
C LEU A 14 12.35 -12.25 -7.03
N LYS A 15 11.26 -11.95 -7.72
CA LYS A 15 11.17 -10.85 -8.67
C LYS A 15 11.36 -9.48 -8.00
N VAL A 16 10.78 -9.29 -6.81
CA VAL A 16 10.82 -8.02 -6.07
C VAL A 16 12.10 -7.87 -5.25
N THR A 17 12.51 -8.92 -4.53
CA THR A 17 13.65 -8.85 -3.58
C THR A 17 15.00 -9.14 -4.23
N ASN A 18 15.02 -9.82 -5.37
CA ASN A 18 16.23 -10.14 -6.10
C ASN A 18 16.04 -9.84 -7.59
N PRO A 19 16.17 -8.57 -8.01
CA PRO A 19 16.06 -8.16 -9.40
C PRO A 19 17.26 -8.64 -10.23
N ASN A 20 17.84 -9.78 -9.88
CA ASN A 20 18.99 -10.34 -10.56
C ASN A 20 18.66 -10.53 -12.05
N LYS A 21 19.45 -9.94 -12.92
CA LYS A 21 19.31 -9.95 -14.37
C LYS A 21 19.28 -11.34 -15.00
N HIS A 22 19.62 -12.36 -14.21
CA HIS A 22 19.66 -13.78 -14.66
C HIS A 22 18.38 -14.55 -14.29
N PHE A 23 17.40 -13.92 -13.65
CA PHE A 23 16.14 -14.57 -13.33
C PHE A 23 15.13 -14.34 -14.45
N HIS A 24 14.79 -15.42 -15.14
CA HIS A 24 13.76 -15.41 -16.19
C HIS A 24 12.63 -16.35 -15.81
N SER A 25 11.41 -15.87 -15.89
CA SER A 25 10.20 -16.68 -15.71
C SER A 25 9.47 -16.82 -17.04
N PHE A 26 9.02 -18.02 -17.32
CA PHE A 26 8.21 -18.31 -18.48
C PHE A 26 6.84 -18.80 -18.02
N LEU A 27 5.80 -18.17 -18.51
CA LEU A 27 4.43 -18.61 -18.33
C LEU A 27 3.99 -19.30 -19.62
N SER A 28 3.51 -20.53 -19.52
CA SER A 28 3.01 -21.29 -20.66
C SER A 28 1.70 -21.97 -20.29
N SER A 29 0.67 -21.66 -21.02
CA SER A 29 -0.64 -22.30 -20.91
C SER A 29 -0.58 -23.74 -21.48
N THR A 30 -1.45 -24.63 -20.97
CA THR A 30 -1.64 -25.94 -21.58
C THR A 30 -2.07 -25.83 -23.04
N ARG A 31 -2.76 -24.72 -23.41
CA ARG A 31 -3.19 -24.46 -24.79
C ARG A 31 -2.05 -24.09 -25.73
N ASP A 32 -0.92 -23.63 -25.20
CA ASP A 32 0.27 -23.27 -25.97
C ASP A 32 1.03 -24.54 -26.46
N ASN A 33 0.73 -25.71 -25.86
CA ASN A 33 1.37 -26.95 -26.21
C ASN A 33 0.71 -27.57 -27.46
N LYS A 34 1.37 -27.40 -28.59
CA LYS A 34 0.91 -27.89 -29.90
C LYS A 34 0.77 -29.41 -30.00
N PHE A 35 1.35 -30.18 -29.08
CA PHE A 35 1.29 -31.64 -29.06
C PHE A 35 0.10 -32.15 -28.25
N ILE A 36 -0.67 -31.31 -27.59
CA ILE A 36 -1.87 -31.68 -26.84
C ILE A 36 -3.10 -31.52 -27.76
N PRO A 37 -3.85 -32.58 -28.06
CA PRO A 37 -5.09 -32.48 -28.84
C PRO A 37 -6.13 -31.61 -28.13
N ALA A 38 -6.93 -30.86 -28.89
CA ALA A 38 -8.00 -30.00 -28.33
C ALA A 38 -9.00 -30.81 -27.49
N GLU A 39 -9.34 -32.04 -27.95
CA GLU A 39 -10.24 -32.95 -27.23
C GLU A 39 -9.72 -33.35 -25.84
N PHE A 40 -8.38 -33.35 -25.64
CA PHE A 40 -7.80 -33.59 -24.32
C PHE A 40 -8.10 -32.41 -23.39
N ILE A 41 -7.96 -31.18 -23.88
CA ILE A 41 -8.25 -29.97 -23.11
C ILE A 41 -9.74 -29.90 -22.79
N GLU A 42 -10.61 -30.17 -23.73
CA GLU A 42 -12.06 -30.24 -23.54
C GLU A 42 -12.44 -31.27 -22.48
N ARG A 43 -11.88 -32.46 -22.56
CA ARG A 43 -12.12 -33.53 -21.57
C ARG A 43 -11.61 -33.15 -20.18
N MET A 44 -10.45 -32.52 -20.09
CA MET A 44 -9.90 -32.02 -18.81
C MET A 44 -10.75 -30.90 -18.22
N SER A 45 -11.36 -30.09 -19.05
CA SER A 45 -12.20 -28.95 -18.65
C SER A 45 -13.66 -29.37 -18.34
N ALA A 46 -14.08 -30.54 -18.79
CA ALA A 46 -15.45 -31.00 -18.60
C ALA A 46 -15.83 -31.10 -17.13
N GLY A 47 -16.93 -30.45 -16.75
CA GLY A 47 -17.40 -30.39 -15.37
C GLY A 47 -16.57 -29.53 -14.40
N LYS A 48 -15.60 -28.78 -14.91
CA LYS A 48 -14.80 -27.84 -14.13
C LYS A 48 -15.35 -26.42 -14.27
N ASP A 49 -15.28 -25.64 -13.18
CA ASP A 49 -15.65 -24.23 -13.22
C ASP A 49 -14.58 -23.38 -13.94
N ALA A 50 -14.96 -22.16 -14.29
CA ALA A 50 -14.10 -21.23 -15.00
C ALA A 50 -12.80 -20.91 -14.24
N ARG A 51 -12.82 -20.91 -12.89
CA ARG A 51 -11.63 -20.66 -12.06
C ARG A 51 -10.64 -21.81 -12.18
N TRP A 52 -11.14 -23.05 -12.15
CA TRP A 52 -10.31 -24.24 -12.31
C TRP A 52 -9.63 -24.23 -13.69
N ILE A 53 -10.40 -23.92 -14.74
CA ILE A 53 -9.88 -23.85 -16.13
C ILE A 53 -8.78 -22.80 -16.23
N ARG A 54 -9.03 -21.59 -15.75
CA ARG A 54 -8.03 -20.52 -15.75
C ARG A 54 -6.76 -20.89 -14.98
N LYS A 55 -6.89 -21.54 -13.82
CA LYS A 55 -5.75 -21.93 -12.98
C LYS A 55 -4.92 -23.05 -13.60
N TYR A 56 -5.55 -24.10 -14.06
CA TYR A 56 -4.85 -25.34 -14.42
C TYR A 56 -4.66 -25.54 -15.93
N ILE A 57 -5.50 -24.96 -16.75
CA ILE A 57 -5.38 -25.02 -18.21
C ILE A 57 -4.67 -23.78 -18.75
N ASP A 58 -5.13 -22.60 -18.33
CA ASP A 58 -4.64 -21.33 -18.86
C ASP A 58 -3.44 -20.77 -18.05
N CYS A 59 -3.04 -21.47 -16.97
CA CYS A 59 -1.91 -21.11 -16.09
C CYS A 59 -1.98 -19.70 -15.52
N TYR A 60 -3.18 -19.21 -15.24
CA TYR A 60 -3.34 -17.95 -14.53
C TYR A 60 -2.89 -18.10 -13.08
N LEU A 61 -1.88 -17.36 -12.70
CA LEU A 61 -1.24 -17.43 -11.38
C LEU A 61 -2.01 -16.69 -10.29
N ASP A 62 -3.01 -15.92 -10.65
CA ASP A 62 -3.77 -15.03 -9.75
C ASP A 62 -4.98 -15.72 -9.08
N ILE A 63 -5.21 -17.00 -9.36
CA ILE A 63 -6.34 -17.73 -8.76
C ILE A 63 -5.87 -18.44 -7.51
N VAL A 64 -5.94 -17.75 -6.38
CA VAL A 64 -5.65 -18.31 -5.06
C VAL A 64 -6.95 -18.78 -4.41
N GLU A 65 -6.99 -20.03 -3.98
CA GLU A 65 -8.13 -20.57 -3.24
C GLU A 65 -8.28 -19.84 -1.90
N GLY A 66 -9.50 -19.35 -1.64
CA GLY A 66 -9.78 -18.57 -0.43
C GLY A 66 -9.26 -17.13 -0.47
N ALA A 67 -8.83 -16.62 -1.64
CA ALA A 67 -8.40 -15.24 -1.78
C ALA A 67 -9.49 -14.25 -1.34
N VAL A 68 -9.09 -13.20 -0.63
CA VAL A 68 -9.99 -12.12 -0.23
C VAL A 68 -10.45 -11.32 -1.45
N TYR A 69 -9.57 -11.10 -2.43
CA TYR A 69 -9.86 -10.36 -3.67
C TYR A 69 -9.58 -11.25 -4.91
N PRO A 70 -10.46 -12.20 -5.23
CA PRO A 70 -10.18 -13.24 -6.23
C PRO A 70 -10.06 -12.73 -7.67
N ASP A 71 -10.62 -11.56 -7.97
CA ASP A 71 -10.65 -10.98 -9.31
C ASP A 71 -9.65 -9.82 -9.49
N PHE A 72 -8.67 -9.69 -8.59
CA PHE A 72 -7.71 -8.60 -8.58
C PHE A 72 -7.06 -8.33 -9.94
N SER A 73 -6.68 -9.37 -10.67
CA SER A 73 -6.01 -9.22 -11.98
C SER A 73 -6.82 -8.44 -13.02
N LYS A 74 -8.15 -8.46 -12.93
CA LYS A 74 -9.04 -7.69 -13.82
C LYS A 74 -8.98 -6.18 -13.56
N HIS A 75 -8.43 -5.79 -12.42
CA HIS A 75 -8.32 -4.40 -11.97
C HIS A 75 -6.92 -3.84 -12.14
N VAL A 76 -5.97 -4.65 -12.63
CA VAL A 76 -4.60 -4.21 -12.91
C VAL A 76 -4.53 -3.59 -14.30
N ILE A 77 -3.94 -2.40 -14.38
CA ILE A 77 -3.79 -1.63 -15.61
C ILE A 77 -2.35 -1.14 -15.78
N GLU A 78 -1.97 -0.79 -16.99
CA GLU A 78 -0.69 -0.16 -17.24
C GLU A 78 -0.63 1.25 -16.64
N PRO A 79 0.52 1.65 -16.07
CA PRO A 79 0.69 2.99 -15.50
C PRO A 79 0.51 4.09 -16.55
N PHE A 80 -0.11 5.19 -16.12
CA PHE A 80 -0.17 6.43 -16.87
C PHE A 80 0.17 7.62 -15.96
N GLU A 81 0.46 8.77 -16.53
CA GLU A 81 0.74 9.98 -15.76
C GLU A 81 -0.55 10.52 -15.12
N ILE A 82 -0.61 10.47 -13.77
CA ILE A 82 -1.76 10.99 -13.01
C ILE A 82 -1.75 12.53 -13.04
N PRO A 83 -2.82 13.19 -13.51
CA PRO A 83 -2.92 14.65 -13.49
C PRO A 83 -2.73 15.22 -12.07
N LYS A 84 -2.03 16.34 -11.97
CA LYS A 84 -1.66 16.94 -10.66
C LYS A 84 -2.87 17.48 -9.89
N ASP A 85 -3.90 17.89 -10.60
CA ASP A 85 -5.16 18.43 -10.07
C ASP A 85 -6.10 17.36 -9.52
N TRP A 86 -5.84 16.07 -9.80
CA TRP A 86 -6.62 15.02 -9.21
C TRP A 86 -6.40 14.95 -7.70
N LYS A 87 -7.46 14.72 -6.95
CA LYS A 87 -7.38 14.51 -5.49
C LYS A 87 -6.72 13.17 -5.16
N ARG A 88 -5.91 13.18 -4.11
CA ARG A 88 -5.23 11.97 -3.62
C ARG A 88 -5.89 11.46 -2.35
N ILE A 89 -5.80 10.17 -2.15
CA ILE A 89 -6.12 9.48 -0.92
C ILE A 89 -4.96 8.59 -0.53
N GLY A 90 -4.84 8.25 0.74
CA GLY A 90 -3.75 7.41 1.20
C GLY A 90 -4.12 6.58 2.42
N GLY A 91 -3.52 5.40 2.50
CA GLY A 91 -3.53 4.51 3.65
C GLY A 91 -2.13 4.36 4.22
N PHE A 92 -2.01 4.17 5.52
CA PHE A 92 -0.73 4.08 6.23
C PHE A 92 -0.78 3.02 7.33
N ASP A 93 0.19 2.14 7.35
CA ASP A 93 0.37 1.12 8.37
C ASP A 93 1.79 1.22 8.97
N PRO A 94 1.94 1.63 10.24
CA PRO A 94 3.24 1.76 10.87
C PRO A 94 3.77 0.39 11.30
N GLY A 95 5.01 0.08 10.95
CA GLY A 95 5.75 -1.07 11.43
C GLY A 95 7.18 -0.71 11.79
N PHE A 96 7.89 -1.63 12.44
CA PHE A 96 9.34 -1.56 12.62
C PHE A 96 9.99 -2.88 12.20
N ASN A 97 9.72 -3.99 12.92
CA ASN A 97 10.14 -5.33 12.49
C ASN A 97 9.39 -5.76 11.23
N ASP A 98 8.08 -5.52 11.23
CA ASP A 98 7.26 -5.54 10.03
C ASP A 98 7.44 -4.23 9.26
N PRO A 99 7.25 -4.23 7.94
CA PRO A 99 7.44 -3.03 7.14
C PRO A 99 6.45 -1.92 7.51
N THR A 100 6.94 -0.68 7.59
CA THR A 100 6.06 0.47 7.48
C THR A 100 5.56 0.54 6.05
N ALA A 101 4.25 0.51 5.87
CA ALA A 101 3.60 0.53 4.57
C ALA A 101 2.76 1.79 4.35
N ALA A 102 2.72 2.26 3.11
CA ALA A 102 1.75 3.26 2.69
C ALA A 102 1.31 3.01 1.24
N LEU A 103 0.04 3.28 0.97
CA LEU A 103 -0.56 3.12 -0.34
C LEU A 103 -1.28 4.39 -0.74
N PHE A 104 -1.10 4.81 -1.98
CA PHE A 104 -1.68 6.05 -2.49
C PHE A 104 -2.55 5.81 -3.71
N GLY A 105 -3.72 6.42 -3.70
CA GLY A 105 -4.67 6.43 -4.79
C GLY A 105 -4.95 7.86 -5.29
N ALA A 106 -5.35 7.98 -6.54
CA ALA A 106 -5.82 9.20 -7.15
C ALA A 106 -7.27 9.01 -7.62
N ILE A 107 -8.11 10.00 -7.41
CA ILE A 107 -9.53 9.97 -7.78
C ILE A 107 -9.68 10.73 -9.10
N ASP A 108 -10.16 10.05 -10.14
CA ASP A 108 -10.54 10.69 -11.39
C ASP A 108 -11.79 11.57 -11.17
N PRO A 109 -11.70 12.89 -11.37
CA PRO A 109 -12.82 13.79 -11.17
C PRO A 109 -13.98 13.55 -12.15
N LYS A 110 -13.74 12.82 -13.21
CA LYS A 110 -14.71 12.60 -14.28
C LYS A 110 -15.71 11.52 -13.92
N ASP A 111 -15.26 10.44 -13.29
CA ASP A 111 -16.11 9.27 -13.04
C ASP A 111 -15.93 8.66 -11.64
N GLY A 112 -15.03 9.21 -10.79
CA GLY A 112 -14.72 8.73 -9.43
C GLY A 112 -13.90 7.46 -9.38
N CYS A 113 -13.37 7.01 -10.50
CA CYS A 113 -12.48 5.86 -10.50
C CYS A 113 -11.21 6.18 -9.69
N ILE A 114 -10.85 5.25 -8.83
CA ILE A 114 -9.67 5.35 -7.97
C ILE A 114 -8.56 4.54 -8.63
N TYR A 115 -7.45 5.22 -8.89
CA TYR A 115 -6.24 4.60 -9.43
C TYR A 115 -5.18 4.51 -8.33
N VAL A 116 -4.93 3.31 -7.81
CA VAL A 116 -3.83 3.04 -6.89
C VAL A 116 -2.55 3.04 -7.72
N TYR A 117 -1.67 4.01 -7.46
CA TYR A 117 -0.55 4.31 -8.36
C TYR A 117 0.83 4.28 -7.69
N GLN A 118 0.89 4.38 -6.35
CA GLN A 118 2.14 4.48 -5.61
C GLN A 118 2.06 3.68 -4.31
N GLU A 119 3.09 2.91 -4.04
CA GLU A 119 3.29 2.18 -2.79
C GLU A 119 4.59 2.59 -2.12
N TYR A 120 4.65 2.44 -0.80
CA TYR A 120 5.82 2.55 0.06
C TYR A 120 5.86 1.34 0.97
N TYR A 121 7.03 0.69 1.11
CA TYR A 121 7.13 -0.56 1.85
C TYR A 121 8.56 -0.76 2.36
N GLU A 122 8.84 -0.39 3.61
CA GLU A 122 10.19 -0.37 4.16
C GLU A 122 10.21 -0.90 5.60
N PRO A 123 10.87 -2.02 5.87
CA PRO A 123 11.08 -2.55 7.22
C PRO A 123 12.29 -1.90 7.90
N GLU A 124 12.38 -2.08 9.22
CA GLU A 124 13.57 -1.83 10.05
C GLU A 124 14.14 -0.40 9.94
N GLN A 125 13.29 0.59 9.68
CA GLN A 125 13.68 1.99 9.61
C GLN A 125 13.01 2.82 10.71
N PRO A 126 13.69 3.87 11.21
CA PRO A 126 13.10 4.76 12.20
C PRO A 126 12.01 5.65 11.57
N ILE A 127 11.09 6.10 12.42
CA ILE A 127 9.97 6.98 12.01
C ILE A 127 10.42 8.23 11.24
N THR A 128 11.60 8.79 11.56
CA THR A 128 12.17 9.95 10.87
C THR A 128 12.52 9.66 9.42
N TYR A 129 12.99 8.45 9.14
CA TYR A 129 13.28 7.99 7.79
C TYR A 129 11.99 7.88 6.96
N HIS A 130 10.95 7.24 7.52
CA HIS A 130 9.65 7.13 6.87
C HIS A 130 9.02 8.50 6.63
N ALA A 131 9.04 9.38 7.62
CA ALA A 131 8.52 10.74 7.52
C ALA A 131 9.19 11.54 6.40
N HIS A 132 10.52 11.44 6.29
CA HIS A 132 11.28 12.12 5.25
C HIS A 132 10.95 11.59 3.84
N ASN A 133 10.91 10.28 3.67
CA ASN A 133 10.63 9.66 2.36
C ASN A 133 9.19 9.88 1.92
N LEU A 134 8.23 9.71 2.82
CA LEU A 134 6.83 9.96 2.50
C LEU A 134 6.57 11.44 2.19
N LYS A 135 7.24 12.36 2.89
CA LYS A 135 7.18 13.79 2.55
C LYS A 135 7.59 14.06 1.10
N LYS A 136 8.64 13.40 0.61
CA LYS A 136 9.06 13.54 -0.80
C LYS A 136 8.04 12.98 -1.78
N LEU A 137 7.46 11.81 -1.45
CA LEU A 137 6.49 11.14 -2.31
C LEU A 137 5.19 11.94 -2.47
N VAL A 138 4.76 12.67 -1.43
CA VAL A 138 3.49 13.40 -1.45
C VAL A 138 3.64 14.90 -1.64
N ALA A 139 4.86 15.39 -1.88
CA ALA A 139 5.12 16.83 -2.05
C ALA A 139 4.35 17.41 -3.23
N GLY A 140 3.58 18.48 -2.96
CA GLY A 140 2.80 19.19 -3.98
C GLY A 140 1.54 18.46 -4.45
N LEU A 141 1.17 17.35 -3.81
CA LEU A 141 -0.07 16.63 -4.10
C LEU A 141 -1.21 17.16 -3.23
N ASP A 142 -2.40 17.20 -3.81
CA ASP A 142 -3.62 17.65 -3.14
C ASP A 142 -4.43 16.43 -2.66
N PHE A 143 -4.59 16.31 -1.35
CA PHE A 143 -5.30 15.20 -0.74
C PHE A 143 -6.77 15.52 -0.47
N TYR A 144 -7.64 14.56 -0.78
CA TYR A 144 -9.07 14.63 -0.51
C TYR A 144 -9.36 14.69 1.00
N MET A 145 -8.54 13.96 1.80
CA MET A 145 -8.63 13.87 3.26
C MET A 145 -7.24 13.54 3.83
N PRO A 146 -7.01 13.66 5.15
CA PRO A 146 -5.79 13.16 5.79
C PRO A 146 -5.52 11.70 5.43
N ILE A 147 -4.25 11.30 5.41
CA ILE A 147 -3.88 9.91 5.17
C ILE A 147 -4.42 9.06 6.32
N GLN A 148 -5.18 8.03 5.99
CA GLN A 148 -5.84 7.16 6.95
C GLN A 148 -4.86 6.10 7.45
N GLY A 149 -4.59 6.07 8.73
CA GLY A 149 -3.60 5.15 9.32
C GLY A 149 -4.20 4.21 10.35
N ASP A 150 -3.49 3.09 10.58
CA ASP A 150 -3.84 2.18 11.66
C ASP A 150 -4.10 2.91 12.97
N PRO A 151 -5.14 2.59 13.75
CA PRO A 151 -5.44 3.27 15.01
C PRO A 151 -4.30 3.28 16.04
N SER A 152 -3.30 2.40 15.92
CA SER A 152 -2.12 2.41 16.77
C SER A 152 -1.31 3.70 16.68
N ILE A 153 -1.45 4.47 15.57
CA ILE A 153 -0.78 5.78 15.41
C ILE A 153 -1.17 6.80 16.48
N ALA A 154 -2.35 6.63 17.11
CA ALA A 154 -2.82 7.50 18.18
C ALA A 154 -2.24 7.13 19.55
N LYS A 155 -1.72 5.91 19.71
CA LYS A 155 -1.15 5.48 20.99
C LYS A 155 0.03 6.38 21.37
N ARG A 156 0.02 6.82 22.62
CA ARG A 156 1.12 7.59 23.18
C ARG A 156 2.22 6.65 23.65
N ASN A 157 3.47 7.02 23.40
CA ASN A 157 4.59 6.29 23.96
C ASN A 157 4.85 6.70 25.43
N ASP A 158 5.40 5.80 26.22
CA ASP A 158 5.65 6.03 27.65
C ASP A 158 6.85 6.94 27.92
N ARG A 159 7.67 7.22 26.90
CA ARG A 159 8.92 7.99 27.07
C ARG A 159 8.68 9.48 27.14
N ASP A 160 7.88 10.04 26.23
CA ASP A 160 7.62 11.47 26.08
C ASP A 160 6.14 11.84 25.95
N GLY A 161 5.25 10.83 26.06
CA GLY A 161 3.80 11.00 25.98
C GLY A 161 3.28 11.38 24.60
N GLN A 162 4.12 11.36 23.56
CA GLN A 162 3.71 11.69 22.20
C GLN A 162 3.16 10.48 21.47
N SER A 163 2.15 10.71 20.62
CA SER A 163 1.67 9.69 19.72
C SER A 163 2.53 9.62 18.45
N TYR A 164 2.49 8.45 17.78
CA TYR A 164 3.16 8.25 16.49
C TYR A 164 2.75 9.34 15.50
N LYS A 165 1.44 9.60 15.33
CA LYS A 165 0.93 10.61 14.40
C LYS A 165 1.42 12.02 14.71
N ALA A 166 1.52 12.40 15.99
CA ALA A 166 2.00 13.73 16.38
C ALA A 166 3.50 13.89 16.08
N TYR A 167 4.29 12.87 16.35
CA TYR A 167 5.70 12.86 16.02
C TYR A 167 5.92 12.89 14.51
N PHE A 168 5.19 12.05 13.76
CA PHE A 168 5.26 11.96 12.30
C PHE A 168 4.89 13.29 11.63
N TYR A 169 3.80 13.93 12.09
CA TYR A 169 3.40 15.27 11.61
C TYR A 169 4.50 16.29 11.80
N ARG A 170 5.15 16.32 12.97
CA ARG A 170 6.23 17.25 13.25
C ARG A 170 7.43 17.08 12.34
N GLN A 171 7.74 15.84 11.93
CA GLN A 171 8.86 15.54 11.05
C GLN A 171 8.54 15.79 9.56
N SER A 172 7.35 15.48 9.14
CA SER A 172 6.96 15.48 7.71
C SER A 172 6.02 16.63 7.32
N GLY A 173 5.20 17.11 8.23
CA GLY A 173 4.04 17.96 7.95
C GLY A 173 2.82 17.18 7.44
N ILE A 174 2.89 15.84 7.34
CA ILE A 174 1.81 15.00 6.85
C ILE A 174 0.83 14.72 8.00
N MET A 175 -0.46 14.98 7.77
CA MET A 175 -1.53 14.63 8.70
C MET A 175 -1.91 13.15 8.52
N LEU A 176 -1.83 12.40 9.61
CA LEU A 176 -2.38 11.05 9.73
C LEU A 176 -3.64 11.09 10.58
N GLU A 177 -4.68 10.41 10.15
CA GLU A 177 -5.94 10.23 10.88
C GLU A 177 -6.20 8.75 11.14
N GLU A 178 -6.82 8.44 12.26
CA GLU A 178 -7.13 7.06 12.63
C GLU A 178 -8.22 6.49 11.74
N ALA A 179 -7.90 5.43 11.02
CA ALA A 179 -8.81 4.74 10.15
C ALA A 179 -9.84 3.88 10.92
N ASN A 180 -10.94 3.55 10.27
CA ASN A 180 -11.80 2.46 10.71
C ASN A 180 -11.06 1.13 10.55
N ASN A 181 -10.83 0.42 11.66
CA ASN A 181 -10.09 -0.85 11.68
C ASN A 181 -11.02 -2.09 11.65
N ASP A 182 -12.28 -1.93 11.27
CA ASP A 182 -13.14 -3.10 11.03
C ASP A 182 -12.71 -3.80 9.73
N ILE A 183 -12.10 -4.98 9.90
CA ILE A 183 -11.51 -5.75 8.81
C ILE A 183 -12.56 -6.15 7.78
N LEU A 184 -13.71 -6.67 8.23
CA LEU A 184 -14.75 -7.17 7.33
C LEU A 184 -15.42 -6.03 6.58
N PHE A 185 -15.76 -4.95 7.28
CA PHE A 185 -16.28 -3.74 6.65
C PHE A 185 -15.32 -3.19 5.59
N GLY A 186 -14.04 -3.08 5.91
CA GLY A 186 -13.03 -2.59 4.98
C GLY A 186 -12.87 -3.48 3.75
N ILE A 187 -12.91 -4.81 3.93
CA ILE A 187 -12.84 -5.77 2.82
C ILE A 187 -14.06 -5.62 1.90
N GLU A 188 -15.27 -5.58 2.48
CA GLU A 188 -16.50 -5.42 1.70
C GLU A 188 -16.49 -4.13 0.91
N LYS A 189 -16.07 -3.03 1.54
CA LYS A 189 -15.95 -1.73 0.90
C LYS A 189 -14.99 -1.75 -0.30
N VAL A 190 -13.82 -2.36 -0.16
CA VAL A 190 -12.87 -2.52 -1.27
C VAL A 190 -13.47 -3.35 -2.40
N ARG A 191 -14.18 -4.44 -2.06
CA ARG A 191 -14.87 -5.28 -3.05
C ARG A 191 -15.95 -4.51 -3.81
N ASP A 192 -16.74 -3.70 -3.13
CA ASP A 192 -17.78 -2.89 -3.75
C ASP A 192 -17.17 -1.95 -4.81
N TYR A 193 -16.06 -1.28 -4.48
CA TYR A 193 -15.34 -0.41 -5.41
C TYR A 193 -14.70 -1.20 -6.57
N MET A 194 -14.17 -2.39 -6.31
CA MET A 194 -13.67 -3.27 -7.37
C MET A 194 -14.82 -3.75 -8.25
N TYR A 195 -15.90 -4.25 -7.66
CA TYR A 195 -17.07 -4.77 -8.39
C TYR A 195 -17.73 -3.70 -9.27
N ALA A 196 -17.85 -2.46 -8.78
CA ALA A 196 -18.31 -1.33 -9.55
C ALA A 196 -17.32 -0.89 -10.66
N GLY A 197 -16.13 -1.49 -10.73
CA GLY A 197 -15.07 -1.08 -11.66
C GLY A 197 -14.39 0.24 -11.32
N LYS A 198 -14.64 0.77 -10.11
CA LYS A 198 -14.17 2.07 -9.61
C LYS A 198 -12.85 2.00 -8.84
N LEU A 199 -12.18 0.85 -8.82
CA LEU A 199 -10.86 0.69 -8.21
C LEU A 199 -9.92 -0.04 -9.17
N LYS A 200 -8.82 0.61 -9.54
CA LYS A 200 -7.80 0.10 -10.45
C LYS A 200 -6.43 0.21 -9.80
N PHE A 201 -5.53 -0.68 -10.19
CA PHE A 201 -4.18 -0.77 -9.65
C PHE A 201 -3.17 -0.69 -10.80
N PHE A 202 -2.12 0.08 -10.63
CA PHE A 202 -1.04 0.12 -11.61
C PHE A 202 -0.21 -1.17 -11.59
N SER A 203 0.19 -1.64 -12.76
CA SER A 203 0.93 -2.90 -12.92
C SER A 203 2.33 -2.90 -12.29
N ASN A 204 2.89 -1.73 -11.99
CA ASN A 204 4.19 -1.54 -11.35
C ASN A 204 4.16 -1.58 -9.81
N LEU A 205 3.01 -1.78 -9.19
CA LEU A 205 2.86 -1.96 -7.73
C LEU A 205 3.26 -3.38 -7.35
N HIS A 206 4.54 -3.60 -7.05
CA HIS A 206 5.10 -4.95 -6.83
C HIS A 206 4.69 -5.55 -5.50
N TRP A 207 4.80 -4.79 -4.41
CA TRP A 207 4.46 -5.25 -3.06
C TRP A 207 2.96 -5.41 -2.89
N THR A 208 2.16 -4.48 -3.43
CA THR A 208 0.70 -4.58 -3.44
C THR A 208 0.24 -5.87 -4.12
N LYS A 209 0.78 -6.20 -5.30
CA LYS A 209 0.47 -7.45 -5.99
C LYS A 209 0.92 -8.67 -5.19
N TRP A 210 2.10 -8.60 -4.59
CA TRP A 210 2.65 -9.70 -3.79
C TRP A 210 1.77 -10.01 -2.57
N GLU A 211 1.32 -9.01 -1.82
CA GLU A 211 0.39 -9.19 -0.70
C GLU A 211 -1.00 -9.60 -1.17
N MET A 212 -1.53 -8.96 -2.22
CA MET A 212 -2.86 -9.24 -2.76
C MET A 212 -3.04 -10.72 -3.13
N LEU A 213 -2.02 -11.33 -3.73
CA LEU A 213 -2.03 -12.75 -4.09
C LEU A 213 -1.96 -13.69 -2.87
N ARG A 214 -1.54 -13.20 -1.72
CA ARG A 214 -1.40 -13.97 -0.47
C ARG A 214 -2.52 -13.70 0.51
N TYR A 215 -3.25 -12.60 0.35
CA TYR A 215 -4.32 -12.19 1.24
C TYR A 215 -5.53 -13.10 1.06
N LYS A 216 -5.66 -14.04 1.98
CA LYS A 216 -6.68 -15.10 1.94
C LYS A 216 -7.30 -15.33 3.31
N TYR A 217 -8.50 -15.87 3.31
CA TYR A 217 -9.18 -16.27 4.54
C TYR A 217 -8.49 -17.44 5.23
N ASN A 218 -8.65 -17.51 6.54
CA ASN A 218 -8.28 -18.68 7.32
C ASN A 218 -9.04 -19.91 6.81
N LYS A 219 -8.41 -21.09 6.95
CA LYS A 219 -9.06 -22.34 6.55
C LYS A 219 -10.36 -22.55 7.32
N ALA A 220 -11.39 -23.04 6.65
CA ALA A 220 -12.65 -23.43 7.28
C ALA A 220 -12.40 -24.38 8.45
N GLY A 221 -13.12 -24.17 9.57
CA GLY A 221 -12.97 -24.95 10.78
C GLY A 221 -11.94 -24.44 11.79
N LEU A 222 -11.15 -23.40 11.45
CA LEU A 222 -10.31 -22.70 12.42
C LEU A 222 -11.13 -21.60 13.12
N ARG A 223 -10.68 -21.23 14.34
CA ARG A 223 -11.18 -20.04 15.01
C ARG A 223 -10.96 -18.84 14.09
N ASP A 224 -11.95 -17.99 13.94
CA ASP A 224 -11.90 -16.83 13.03
C ASP A 224 -11.77 -17.18 11.53
N SER A 225 -12.41 -18.25 11.06
CA SER A 225 -12.43 -18.65 9.64
C SER A 225 -12.92 -17.57 8.67
N ASN A 226 -13.66 -16.56 9.18
CA ASN A 226 -14.16 -15.42 8.40
C ASN A 226 -13.17 -14.26 8.30
N LYS A 227 -12.02 -14.34 9.00
CA LYS A 227 -10.99 -13.31 8.93
C LYS A 227 -9.85 -13.75 8.02
N PRO A 228 -9.22 -12.82 7.32
CA PRO A 228 -7.99 -13.10 6.61
C PRO A 228 -6.87 -13.57 7.54
N ILE A 229 -5.87 -14.22 6.96
CA ILE A 229 -4.62 -14.53 7.66
C ILE A 229 -3.92 -13.20 7.94
N ASP A 230 -3.57 -13.00 9.22
CA ASP A 230 -2.84 -11.83 9.70
C ASP A 230 -1.33 -12.03 9.49
N LYS A 231 -0.93 -11.94 8.24
CA LYS A 231 0.47 -12.04 7.82
C LYS A 231 0.65 -11.49 6.42
N ASP A 232 1.70 -10.71 6.22
CA ASP A 232 2.05 -10.12 4.92
C ASP A 232 0.85 -9.35 4.33
N ASN A 233 0.21 -8.46 5.12
CA ASN A 233 -1.06 -7.78 4.78
C ASN A 233 -1.02 -6.25 4.99
N HIS A 234 0.16 -5.67 5.14
CA HIS A 234 0.33 -4.26 5.49
C HIS A 234 -0.24 -3.29 4.43
N LEU A 235 -0.01 -3.58 3.14
CA LEU A 235 -0.61 -2.80 2.05
C LEU A 235 -2.09 -3.11 1.86
N MET A 236 -2.54 -4.31 2.24
CA MET A 236 -3.97 -4.65 2.26
C MET A 236 -4.70 -3.86 3.35
N ASP A 237 -4.05 -3.65 4.49
CA ASP A 237 -4.56 -2.81 5.55
C ASP A 237 -4.56 -1.33 5.12
N CYS A 238 -3.49 -0.84 4.52
CA CYS A 238 -3.47 0.49 3.89
C CYS A 238 -4.60 0.66 2.87
N LEU A 239 -4.87 -0.34 2.03
CA LEU A 239 -5.95 -0.30 1.06
C LEU A 239 -7.32 -0.17 1.75
N ARG A 240 -7.58 -0.98 2.79
CA ARG A 240 -8.82 -0.90 3.58
C ARG A 240 -8.98 0.48 4.22
N TYR A 241 -7.92 0.99 4.86
CA TYR A 241 -7.94 2.30 5.51
C TYR A 241 -8.24 3.43 4.53
N MET A 242 -7.63 3.41 3.37
CA MET A 242 -7.79 4.43 2.34
C MET A 242 -9.21 4.43 1.73
N ILE A 243 -9.84 3.26 1.60
CA ILE A 243 -11.15 3.12 0.94
C ILE A 243 -12.32 3.22 1.94
N ALA A 244 -12.14 2.80 3.20
CA ALA A 244 -13.21 2.76 4.20
C ALA A 244 -13.99 4.09 4.38
N PRO A 245 -13.35 5.28 4.41
CA PRO A 245 -14.03 6.56 4.62
C PRO A 245 -14.76 7.10 3.37
N LEU A 246 -14.56 6.51 2.21
CA LEU A 246 -15.20 6.96 0.97
C LEU A 246 -16.72 6.68 0.98
N PRO A 247 -17.51 7.27 0.07
CA PRO A 247 -18.96 7.02 -0.02
C PRO A 247 -19.32 5.54 -0.08
N GLN A 248 -20.49 5.17 0.46
CA GLN A 248 -20.96 3.79 0.43
C GLN A 248 -21.26 3.33 -1.00
N ASP A 249 -21.87 4.20 -1.80
CA ASP A 249 -22.06 3.95 -3.22
C ASP A 249 -20.82 4.42 -4.00
N PRO A 250 -20.07 3.53 -4.67
CA PRO A 250 -18.94 3.89 -5.47
C PRO A 250 -19.25 4.82 -6.66
N ASN A 251 -20.52 4.96 -7.02
CA ASN A 251 -20.98 5.83 -8.11
C ASN A 251 -21.42 7.20 -7.61
N ASP A 252 -21.48 7.43 -6.30
CA ASP A 252 -21.87 8.73 -5.74
C ASP A 252 -20.72 9.74 -5.80
N MET A 253 -20.50 10.25 -7.00
CA MET A 253 -19.50 11.30 -7.27
C MET A 253 -19.76 12.59 -6.50
N ASN A 254 -21.04 12.94 -6.32
CA ASN A 254 -21.41 14.17 -5.62
C ASN A 254 -20.94 14.14 -4.16
N SER A 255 -21.06 13.01 -3.49
CA SER A 255 -20.52 12.84 -2.12
C SER A 255 -19.00 13.01 -2.07
N ILE A 256 -18.27 12.54 -3.07
CA ILE A 256 -16.81 12.69 -3.12
C ILE A 256 -16.40 14.16 -3.27
N TYR A 257 -17.11 14.94 -4.09
CA TYR A 257 -16.75 16.34 -4.35
C TYR A 257 -17.48 17.34 -3.45
N LEU A 258 -18.71 17.08 -3.01
CA LEU A 258 -19.46 17.98 -2.13
C LEU A 258 -19.05 17.86 -0.66
N SER A 259 -18.57 16.70 -0.21
CA SER A 259 -18.01 16.53 1.13
C SER A 259 -16.58 17.10 1.26
N SER A 260 -16.02 17.64 0.19
CA SER A 260 -14.78 18.40 0.23
C SER A 260 -14.97 19.71 1.02
N ARG A 261 -15.30 19.58 2.31
CA ARG A 261 -14.82 20.57 3.29
C ARG A 261 -13.33 20.63 3.00
N SER A 262 -12.86 21.76 2.52
CA SER A 262 -11.47 22.02 2.25
C SER A 262 -10.65 21.61 3.47
N TYR A 263 -10.19 20.37 3.51
CA TYR A 263 -9.06 20.06 4.35
C TYR A 263 -7.96 20.99 3.85
N ALA A 264 -7.48 21.86 4.72
CA ALA A 264 -6.36 22.71 4.39
C ALA A 264 -5.27 21.81 3.80
N PRO A 265 -4.59 22.23 2.72
CA PRO A 265 -3.60 21.39 2.07
C PRO A 265 -2.67 20.81 3.12
N LEU A 266 -2.35 19.50 3.01
CA LEU A 266 -1.47 18.77 3.95
C LEU A 266 -0.14 19.52 4.20
N PHE A 267 0.16 20.52 3.37
CA PHE A 267 1.32 21.39 3.39
C PHE A 267 0.92 22.86 3.27
N THR A 268 0.26 23.41 4.26
CA THR A 268 0.51 24.83 4.53
C THR A 268 1.64 24.88 5.57
N PRO A 269 2.84 25.34 5.22
CA PRO A 269 3.69 25.92 6.23
C PRO A 269 2.88 27.10 6.78
N LYS A 270 2.26 26.99 7.93
CA LYS A 270 2.01 28.17 8.73
C LYS A 270 3.40 28.71 9.01
N ILE A 271 3.85 29.64 8.17
CA ILE A 271 4.83 30.62 8.58
C ILE A 271 4.10 31.44 9.63
N THR A 272 3.97 30.91 10.83
CA THR A 272 3.78 31.75 11.99
C THR A 272 5.06 32.58 12.07
N ASN A 273 4.95 33.86 11.75
CA ASN A 273 5.97 34.82 12.08
C ASN A 273 6.43 34.54 13.50
N VAL A 274 7.62 33.97 13.63
CA VAL A 274 8.26 33.64 14.93
C VAL A 274 8.71 34.92 15.67
N SER A 275 8.29 36.10 15.20
CA SER A 275 8.68 37.39 15.78
C SER A 275 7.92 37.83 17.04
N ASN A 276 6.89 37.09 17.51
CA ASN A 276 6.07 37.56 18.64
C ASN A 276 5.90 36.59 19.82
N VAL A 277 6.75 35.59 20.01
CA VAL A 277 6.65 34.67 21.16
C VAL A 277 7.81 34.77 22.14
N TRP A 278 8.79 35.66 21.91
CA TRP A 278 9.90 35.85 22.83
C TRP A 278 10.05 37.33 23.26
N ALA A 279 9.00 37.88 23.82
CA ALA A 279 9.09 39.10 24.64
C ALA A 279 8.69 38.70 26.07
N GLY A 280 9.65 38.22 26.83
CA GLY A 280 9.49 37.93 28.27
C GLY A 280 10.28 36.70 28.69
N ASP A 281 11.45 36.97 29.19
CA ASP A 281 12.30 36.27 30.16
C ASP A 281 13.72 36.00 29.63
N THR A 282 14.59 36.85 30.09
CA THR A 282 16.04 36.69 30.07
C THR A 282 16.45 35.55 30.96
N VAL A 283 16.94 34.44 30.34
CA VAL A 283 17.77 33.46 31.04
C VAL A 283 19.07 33.28 30.25
N HIS A 284 20.16 33.56 30.95
CA HIS A 284 21.52 33.42 30.47
C HIS A 284 21.85 32.01 30.03
N GLY A 285 22.56 31.86 28.90
CA GLY A 285 23.35 30.69 28.55
C GLY A 285 22.76 29.77 27.48
N ALA A 286 22.62 30.24 26.25
CA ALA A 286 22.32 29.34 25.12
C ALA A 286 23.60 29.10 24.31
N ILE A 287 24.07 27.86 24.36
CA ILE A 287 25.08 27.31 23.42
C ILE A 287 24.41 27.19 22.07
N LYS A 288 24.90 27.93 21.07
CA LYS A 288 24.52 27.78 19.67
C LYS A 288 25.15 26.49 19.12
N PRO A 289 24.41 25.57 18.51
CA PRO A 289 25.05 24.50 17.71
C PRO A 289 25.52 25.10 16.38
N GLN A 290 26.82 25.09 16.18
CA GLN A 290 27.45 25.38 14.90
C GLN A 290 27.31 24.11 14.02
N TYR A 291 26.50 24.19 12.97
CA TYR A 291 26.52 23.17 11.92
C TYR A 291 27.56 23.55 10.88
N ASP A 292 28.62 22.74 10.80
CA ASP A 292 29.65 22.81 9.76
C ASP A 292 29.18 22.03 8.53
N GLU A 293 28.91 22.73 7.42
CA GLU A 293 28.39 22.16 6.17
C GLU A 293 29.40 21.38 5.31
N LYS A 294 30.57 21.05 5.85
CA LYS A 294 31.62 20.38 5.08
C LYS A 294 32.17 19.15 5.80
N LYS A 295 31.41 18.05 5.82
CA LYS A 295 31.99 16.69 5.85
C LYS A 295 30.92 15.63 5.62
N VAL A 296 30.62 15.35 4.37
CA VAL A 296 30.05 14.06 3.97
C VAL A 296 31.21 13.13 3.69
N ILE A 297 31.54 12.28 4.65
CA ILE A 297 32.48 11.19 4.44
C ILE A 297 31.67 9.92 4.18
N TYR A 298 31.75 9.42 2.95
CA TYR A 298 31.30 8.08 2.61
C TYR A 298 32.25 7.07 3.23
N GLY A 299 31.84 6.41 4.30
CA GLY A 299 32.56 5.30 4.91
C GLY A 299 32.25 3.98 4.21
N GLY A 300 33.12 3.55 3.29
CA GLY A 300 33.14 2.18 2.80
C GLY A 300 33.69 1.25 3.87
N GLY A 301 32.84 0.38 4.42
CA GLY A 301 33.24 -0.68 5.35
C GLY A 301 33.80 -1.88 4.60
N VAL A 302 35.12 -2.09 4.72
CA VAL A 302 35.81 -3.30 4.29
C VAL A 302 35.53 -4.41 5.32
N TYR A 303 34.88 -5.49 4.92
CA TYR A 303 34.82 -6.71 5.74
C TYR A 303 36.11 -7.49 5.63
N GLY A 304 36.92 -7.42 6.66
CA GLY A 304 38.04 -8.29 6.85
C GLY A 304 37.65 -9.56 7.61
N LYS A 305 37.94 -10.72 7.00
CA LYS A 305 37.93 -12.04 7.65
C LYS A 305 38.87 -12.09 8.82
N ARG A 306 38.49 -12.73 9.93
CA ARG A 306 39.42 -13.50 10.80
C ARG A 306 38.67 -14.63 11.52
N PHE A 307 39.20 -15.84 11.24
CA PHE A 307 39.26 -17.09 12.02
C PHE A 307 38.02 -17.55 12.80
#